data_a8b367a3b31aa129d8ef58740c2bde33
#
_entry.id   a8b367a3b31aa129d8ef58740c2bde33
#
_cell.length_a   1.000
_cell.length_b   1.000
_cell.length_c   1.000
_cell.angle_alpha   90.00
_cell.angle_beta   90.00
_cell.angle_gamma   90.00
#
_symmetry.space_group_name_H-M   'P 1'
#
loop_
_entity.id
_entity.type
_entity.pdbx_description
1 polymer ?
#
loop_
_entity_poly.entity_id
_entity_poly.type
_entity_poly.pdbx_seq_one_letter_code
_entity_poly.pdbx_strand_id
1 'polypeptide(L)'
;MTNGTPESQYLIAGGGIGGLTAALALARHDLTATVLERSDFRDESGAGIQLGPNATRLLERLGLLNAIEQVAFRPSAIFIFDGLSGKRLAEIPLGTYVEARYGAPYLTLHRADLHAALHAACKASKTVTLSPRFDLTGVEETERRVDAIAADGQVAEAPALIGADGIWSEIRALIAPKARLLFTGATAWRTLLPRGELTHPFDAPVVSVWFGPNTHLVHYPVRGGKELNVVAVIEGGSDTRGWNQTGDAGVLRAAFADWCTESKTLLEKAPSWRCWSLYRLTGLQSWTSGRVTLLGDAAHPVLPYLAQGAALAIEDAVTLAKCLKEFKGDALTAFPRYEAARKQRAARVAERSERSGKHYHMAGALRVARNLMLRYRPGERLLGRFDWLYGESNEVALD
;
A
#
# COMPACT_ATOMS: atom_id res chain seq x y z
N MET A 1 -29.69 31.56 11.19
CA MET A 1 -29.50 30.46 10.24
C MET A 1 -28.17 29.81 10.59
N THR A 2 -28.19 28.77 11.35
CA THR A 2 -27.00 28.00 11.72
C THR A 2 -26.56 27.27 10.45
N ASN A 3 -25.41 27.66 9.90
CA ASN A 3 -24.69 26.86 8.90
C ASN A 3 -24.22 25.56 9.57
N GLY A 4 -25.15 24.64 9.81
CA GLY A 4 -24.81 23.31 10.30
C GLY A 4 -24.02 22.59 9.19
N THR A 5 -22.80 22.22 9.48
CA THR A 5 -22.07 21.20 8.71
C THR A 5 -23.01 20.01 8.59
N PRO A 6 -23.24 19.44 7.39
CA PRO A 6 -24.12 18.29 7.26
C PRO A 6 -23.64 17.17 8.20
N GLU A 7 -24.56 16.60 8.95
CA GLU A 7 -24.29 15.52 9.90
C GLU A 7 -23.59 14.37 9.12
N SER A 8 -22.43 13.95 9.59
CA SER A 8 -21.65 12.91 8.87
C SER A 8 -22.37 11.57 8.98
N GLN A 9 -22.54 10.90 7.83
CA GLN A 9 -23.10 9.55 7.77
C GLN A 9 -22.09 8.49 8.20
N TYR A 10 -20.78 8.77 7.99
CA TYR A 10 -19.71 7.83 8.31
C TYR A 10 -18.54 8.54 8.99
N LEU A 11 -17.99 7.87 10.01
CA LEU A 11 -16.65 8.16 10.50
C LEU A 11 -15.64 7.27 9.80
N ILE A 12 -14.47 7.82 9.51
CA ILE A 12 -13.32 7.07 8.96
C ILE A 12 -12.15 7.31 9.91
N ALA A 13 -11.74 6.28 10.63
CA ALA A 13 -10.58 6.34 11.50
C ALA A 13 -9.30 6.10 10.70
N GLY A 14 -8.45 7.11 10.60
CA GLY A 14 -7.18 7.11 9.88
C GLY A 14 -7.21 7.89 8.56
N GLY A 15 -6.38 8.94 8.49
CA GLY A 15 -6.19 9.83 7.34
C GLY A 15 -5.09 9.35 6.37
N GLY A 16 -4.79 8.05 6.33
CA GLY A 16 -3.86 7.46 5.35
C GLY A 16 -4.46 7.32 3.95
N ILE A 17 -3.72 6.68 3.02
CA ILE A 17 -4.16 6.46 1.62
C ILE A 17 -5.54 5.79 1.58
N GLY A 18 -5.77 4.74 2.38
CA GLY A 18 -7.04 4.02 2.41
C GLY A 18 -8.20 4.89 2.88
N GLY A 19 -8.05 5.59 4.00
CA GLY A 19 -9.10 6.42 4.60
C GLY A 19 -9.46 7.62 3.73
N LEU A 20 -8.46 8.35 3.20
CA LEU A 20 -8.70 9.46 2.28
C LEU A 20 -9.37 9.00 0.98
N THR A 21 -8.96 7.82 0.46
CA THR A 21 -9.61 7.24 -0.73
C THR A 21 -11.06 6.84 -0.42
N ALA A 22 -11.32 6.27 0.76
CA ALA A 22 -12.67 5.92 1.18
C ALA A 22 -13.58 7.16 1.28
N ALA A 23 -13.08 8.25 1.88
CA ALA A 23 -13.81 9.51 1.94
C ALA A 23 -14.17 10.05 0.54
N LEU A 24 -13.22 10.03 -0.39
CA LEU A 24 -13.44 10.46 -1.77
C LEU A 24 -14.40 9.52 -2.54
N ALA A 25 -14.27 8.22 -2.32
CA ALA A 25 -15.17 7.25 -2.95
C ALA A 25 -16.62 7.41 -2.44
N LEU A 26 -16.82 7.66 -1.15
CA LEU A 26 -18.13 8.00 -0.58
C LEU A 26 -18.68 9.30 -1.16
N ALA A 27 -17.85 10.33 -1.25
CA ALA A 27 -18.21 11.63 -1.82
C ALA A 27 -18.71 11.54 -3.27
N ARG A 28 -18.19 10.61 -4.08
CA ARG A 28 -18.70 10.33 -5.46
C ARG A 28 -20.13 9.81 -5.49
N HIS A 29 -20.65 9.37 -4.37
CA HIS A 29 -22.02 8.87 -4.20
C HIS A 29 -22.85 9.77 -3.30
N ASP A 30 -22.42 11.04 -3.10
CA ASP A 30 -23.10 12.02 -2.25
C ASP A 30 -23.25 11.59 -0.76
N LEU A 31 -22.41 10.64 -0.32
CA LEU A 31 -22.35 10.20 1.06
C LEU A 31 -21.35 11.06 1.84
N THR A 32 -21.76 11.54 3.03
CA THR A 32 -20.94 12.41 3.86
C THR A 32 -20.04 11.62 4.80
N ALA A 33 -18.80 12.03 4.97
CA ALA A 33 -17.85 11.37 5.86
C ALA A 33 -16.97 12.37 6.64
N THR A 34 -16.65 12.02 7.88
CA THR A 34 -15.61 12.70 8.67
C THR A 34 -14.41 11.77 8.81
N VAL A 35 -13.24 12.22 8.35
CA VAL A 35 -11.97 11.52 8.53
C VAL A 35 -11.32 11.98 9.83
N LEU A 36 -11.15 11.06 10.76
CA LEU A 36 -10.49 11.26 12.05
C LEU A 36 -9.03 10.85 11.92
N GLU A 37 -8.10 11.78 12.14
CA GLU A 37 -6.67 11.54 12.00
C GLU A 37 -5.90 12.07 13.22
N ARG A 38 -5.03 11.25 13.80
CA ARG A 38 -4.21 11.60 14.98
C ARG A 38 -3.18 12.71 14.71
N SER A 39 -2.71 12.83 13.46
CA SER A 39 -1.75 13.83 13.01
C SER A 39 -2.45 15.04 12.35
N ASP A 40 -1.65 16.00 11.85
CA ASP A 40 -2.13 17.09 11.00
C ASP A 40 -2.21 16.72 9.52
N PHE A 41 -2.50 15.45 9.18
CA PHE A 41 -2.54 14.92 7.81
C PHE A 41 -1.22 15.09 7.04
N ARG A 42 -0.09 15.08 7.72
CA ARG A 42 1.23 15.11 7.09
C ARG A 42 1.82 13.70 7.03
N ASP A 43 2.09 13.21 5.84
CA ASP A 43 2.82 11.95 5.65
C ASP A 43 4.31 12.23 5.44
N GLU A 44 5.10 12.06 6.47
CA GLU A 44 6.55 12.23 6.46
C GLU A 44 7.30 10.91 6.21
N SER A 45 6.59 9.86 5.79
CA SER A 45 7.14 8.49 5.77
C SER A 45 8.33 8.27 4.84
N GLY A 46 8.63 9.20 3.93
CA GLY A 46 9.82 9.15 3.06
C GLY A 46 9.93 7.87 2.21
N ALA A 47 8.82 7.24 1.82
CA ALA A 47 8.78 5.98 1.11
C ALA A 47 8.32 6.16 -0.33
N GLY A 48 8.92 5.40 -1.24
CA GLY A 48 8.34 5.19 -2.56
C GLY A 48 7.17 4.21 -2.51
N ILE A 49 6.26 4.33 -3.48
CA ILE A 49 5.13 3.44 -3.68
C ILE A 49 5.00 3.11 -5.17
N GLN A 50 4.46 1.95 -5.48
CA GLN A 50 4.17 1.50 -6.83
C GLN A 50 2.67 1.28 -6.95
N LEU A 51 2.06 1.79 -8.01
CA LEU A 51 0.64 1.65 -8.30
C LEU A 51 0.48 0.93 -9.64
N GLY A 52 -0.05 -0.28 -9.58
CA GLY A 52 -0.40 -1.04 -10.79
C GLY A 52 -1.71 -0.56 -11.41
N PRO A 53 -2.04 -1.07 -12.62
CA PRO A 53 -3.27 -0.71 -13.36
C PRO A 53 -4.57 -0.86 -12.56
N ASN A 54 -4.62 -1.82 -11.64
CA ASN A 54 -5.77 -2.02 -10.74
C ASN A 54 -6.03 -0.83 -9.81
N ALA A 55 -4.99 -0.12 -9.37
CA ALA A 55 -5.12 1.08 -8.54
C ALA A 55 -5.30 2.35 -9.38
N THR A 56 -4.48 2.52 -10.43
CA THR A 56 -4.48 3.75 -11.24
C THR A 56 -5.79 3.96 -11.98
N ARG A 57 -6.44 2.90 -12.46
CA ARG A 57 -7.79 2.94 -13.05
C ARG A 57 -8.84 3.44 -12.06
N LEU A 58 -8.77 3.03 -10.80
CA LEU A 58 -9.69 3.50 -9.77
C LEU A 58 -9.44 4.96 -9.41
N LEU A 59 -8.17 5.37 -9.34
CA LEU A 59 -7.80 6.77 -9.13
C LEU A 59 -8.23 7.66 -10.29
N GLU A 60 -8.22 7.15 -11.53
CA GLU A 60 -8.78 7.84 -12.70
C GLU A 60 -10.30 8.06 -12.55
N ARG A 61 -11.05 7.01 -12.19
CA ARG A 61 -12.50 7.09 -11.92
C ARG A 61 -12.83 8.06 -10.78
N LEU A 62 -11.93 8.21 -9.80
CA LEU A 62 -12.04 9.22 -8.75
C LEU A 62 -11.65 10.63 -9.21
N GLY A 63 -11.14 10.79 -10.44
CA GLY A 63 -10.71 12.08 -11.00
C GLY A 63 -9.34 12.54 -10.50
N LEU A 64 -8.51 11.64 -9.99
CA LEU A 64 -7.24 11.96 -9.34
C LEU A 64 -6.01 11.64 -10.20
N LEU A 65 -6.15 10.82 -11.25
CA LEU A 65 -5.01 10.31 -12.00
C LEU A 65 -4.16 11.44 -12.60
N ASN A 66 -4.76 12.45 -13.18
CA ASN A 66 -4.03 13.58 -13.77
C ASN A 66 -3.15 14.33 -12.76
N ALA A 67 -3.66 14.58 -11.56
CA ALA A 67 -2.89 15.24 -10.49
C ALA A 67 -1.73 14.36 -9.99
N ILE A 68 -1.96 13.06 -9.90
CA ILE A 68 -0.96 12.08 -9.48
C ILE A 68 0.16 11.95 -10.53
N GLU A 69 -0.17 11.95 -11.83
CA GLU A 69 0.81 11.84 -12.92
C GLU A 69 1.79 13.02 -13.00
N GLN A 70 1.41 14.20 -12.52
CA GLN A 70 2.31 15.36 -12.47
C GLN A 70 3.52 15.12 -11.52
N VAL A 71 3.37 14.26 -10.53
CA VAL A 71 4.40 13.97 -9.53
C VAL A 71 4.94 12.54 -9.62
N ALA A 72 4.27 11.67 -10.36
CA ALA A 72 4.65 10.28 -10.56
C ALA A 72 5.74 10.12 -11.62
N PHE A 73 6.27 8.91 -11.69
CA PHE A 73 7.14 8.47 -12.76
C PHE A 73 6.51 7.25 -13.45
N ARG A 74 6.62 7.18 -14.79
CA ARG A 74 6.16 6.04 -15.61
C ARG A 74 7.35 5.17 -16.00
N PRO A 75 7.63 4.08 -15.29
CA PRO A 75 8.72 3.18 -15.64
C PRO A 75 8.43 2.43 -16.94
N SER A 76 9.45 2.25 -17.78
CA SER A 76 9.33 1.55 -19.06
C SER A 76 9.28 0.02 -18.91
N ALA A 77 9.88 -0.53 -17.84
CA ALA A 77 9.97 -1.97 -17.59
C ALA A 77 10.22 -2.27 -16.10
N ILE A 78 10.07 -3.55 -15.74
CA ILE A 78 10.67 -4.12 -14.53
C ILE A 78 11.87 -4.98 -14.95
N PHE A 79 13.06 -4.64 -14.47
CA PHE A 79 14.25 -5.46 -14.63
C PHE A 79 14.43 -6.37 -13.41
N ILE A 80 14.70 -7.63 -13.67
CA ILE A 80 15.01 -8.61 -12.62
C ILE A 80 16.48 -8.96 -12.74
N PHE A 81 17.22 -8.81 -11.64
CA PHE A 81 18.64 -9.10 -11.53
C PHE A 81 18.93 -10.23 -10.55
N ASP A 82 20.03 -10.89 -10.75
CA ASP A 82 20.67 -11.74 -9.76
C ASP A 82 21.65 -10.92 -8.92
N GLY A 83 21.38 -10.77 -7.64
CA GLY A 83 22.15 -9.88 -6.75
C GLY A 83 23.60 -10.30 -6.56
N LEU A 84 23.93 -11.61 -6.65
CA LEU A 84 25.30 -12.07 -6.47
C LEU A 84 26.17 -11.81 -7.70
N SER A 85 25.62 -12.02 -8.90
CA SER A 85 26.38 -11.87 -10.15
C SER A 85 26.18 -10.55 -10.88
N GLY A 86 25.21 -9.72 -10.47
CA GLY A 86 24.83 -8.49 -11.16
C GLY A 86 24.14 -8.72 -12.52
N LYS A 87 23.95 -9.96 -12.95
CA LYS A 87 23.40 -10.26 -14.28
C LYS A 87 21.88 -10.04 -14.33
N ARG A 88 21.40 -9.36 -15.38
CA ARG A 88 19.97 -9.24 -15.66
C ARG A 88 19.40 -10.61 -16.07
N LEU A 89 18.34 -11.02 -15.40
CA LEU A 89 17.66 -12.31 -15.60
C LEU A 89 16.44 -12.18 -16.50
N ALA A 90 15.68 -11.08 -16.36
CA ALA A 90 14.47 -10.86 -17.15
C ALA A 90 14.15 -9.37 -17.24
N GLU A 91 13.35 -9.05 -18.25
CA GLU A 91 12.75 -7.75 -18.47
C GLU A 91 11.25 -7.94 -18.68
N ILE A 92 10.42 -7.28 -17.87
CA ILE A 92 8.96 -7.31 -17.96
C ILE A 92 8.54 -5.95 -18.51
N PRO A 93 7.88 -5.87 -19.68
CA PRO A 93 7.49 -4.59 -20.26
C PRO A 93 6.43 -3.89 -19.40
N LEU A 94 6.60 -2.58 -19.20
CA LEU A 94 5.62 -1.68 -18.61
C LEU A 94 5.24 -0.57 -19.60
N GLY A 95 5.14 0.66 -19.16
CA GLY A 95 4.86 1.82 -20.00
C GLY A 95 3.61 1.61 -20.87
N THR A 96 3.73 1.92 -22.15
CA THR A 96 2.62 1.79 -23.12
C THR A 96 2.11 0.37 -23.30
N TYR A 97 2.96 -0.65 -23.09
CA TYR A 97 2.53 -2.05 -23.18
C TYR A 97 1.50 -2.40 -22.10
N VAL A 98 1.75 -2.02 -20.85
CA VAL A 98 0.83 -2.25 -19.73
C VAL A 98 -0.46 -1.45 -19.91
N GLU A 99 -0.34 -0.20 -20.34
CA GLU A 99 -1.48 0.67 -20.59
C GLU A 99 -2.39 0.13 -21.71
N ALA A 100 -1.80 -0.34 -22.81
CA ALA A 100 -2.55 -1.00 -23.88
C ALA A 100 -3.20 -2.31 -23.45
N ARG A 101 -2.54 -3.09 -22.57
CA ARG A 101 -3.04 -4.40 -22.11
C ARG A 101 -4.14 -4.28 -21.06
N TYR A 102 -4.03 -3.34 -20.12
CA TYR A 102 -4.89 -3.26 -18.94
C TYR A 102 -5.72 -1.97 -18.86
N GLY A 103 -5.60 -1.06 -19.85
CA GLY A 103 -6.37 0.18 -19.92
C GLY A 103 -5.96 1.27 -18.90
N ALA A 104 -4.85 1.08 -18.17
CA ALA A 104 -4.39 2.05 -17.18
C ALA A 104 -2.86 1.94 -16.97
N PRO A 105 -2.17 3.04 -16.59
CA PRO A 105 -0.72 3.06 -16.46
C PRO A 105 -0.22 2.35 -15.20
N TYR A 106 1.05 1.93 -15.23
CA TYR A 106 1.81 1.57 -14.04
C TYR A 106 2.65 2.77 -13.62
N LEU A 107 2.52 3.19 -12.35
CA LEU A 107 3.17 4.38 -11.83
C LEU A 107 4.05 4.06 -10.62
N THR A 108 5.17 4.80 -10.50
CA THR A 108 5.95 4.87 -9.26
C THR A 108 5.97 6.31 -8.77
N LEU A 109 5.81 6.52 -7.47
CA LEU A 109 5.77 7.85 -6.90
C LEU A 109 6.19 7.83 -5.42
N HIS A 110 6.43 8.99 -4.87
CA HIS A 110 6.64 9.12 -3.44
C HIS A 110 5.29 9.03 -2.71
N ARG A 111 5.23 8.29 -1.60
CA ARG A 111 3.99 8.05 -0.86
C ARG A 111 3.34 9.33 -0.35
N ALA A 112 4.16 10.30 0.09
CA ALA A 112 3.66 11.60 0.55
C ALA A 112 3.01 12.40 -0.59
N ASP A 113 3.48 12.26 -1.85
CA ASP A 113 2.88 12.96 -2.99
C ASP A 113 1.49 12.39 -3.31
N LEU A 114 1.31 11.07 -3.23
CA LEU A 114 -0.02 10.44 -3.35
C LEU A 114 -0.94 10.90 -2.22
N HIS A 115 -0.44 10.88 -0.99
CA HIS A 115 -1.20 11.32 0.17
C HIS A 115 -1.63 12.78 0.06
N ALA A 116 -0.72 13.67 -0.37
CA ALA A 116 -1.02 15.09 -0.58
C ALA A 116 -2.11 15.31 -1.64
N ALA A 117 -2.07 14.56 -2.75
CA ALA A 117 -3.10 14.63 -3.79
C ALA A 117 -4.48 14.19 -3.27
N LEU A 118 -4.54 13.08 -2.53
CA LEU A 118 -5.76 12.59 -1.88
C LEU A 118 -6.29 13.59 -0.85
N HIS A 119 -5.42 14.11 0.01
CA HIS A 119 -5.77 15.09 1.04
C HIS A 119 -6.31 16.39 0.42
N ALA A 120 -5.65 16.92 -0.63
CA ALA A 120 -6.12 18.11 -1.32
C ALA A 120 -7.51 17.90 -1.95
N ALA A 121 -7.78 16.74 -2.54
CA ALA A 121 -9.08 16.40 -3.08
C ALA A 121 -10.16 16.28 -2.00
N CYS A 122 -9.85 15.64 -0.86
CA CYS A 122 -10.75 15.60 0.30
C CYS A 122 -11.09 17.00 0.80
N LYS A 123 -10.08 17.86 0.92
CA LYS A 123 -10.27 19.26 1.36
C LYS A 123 -11.15 20.08 0.40
N ALA A 124 -11.11 19.77 -0.89
CA ALA A 124 -11.95 20.43 -1.90
C ALA A 124 -13.39 19.87 -1.95
N SER A 125 -13.65 18.70 -1.37
CA SER A 125 -14.97 18.07 -1.35
C SER A 125 -15.89 18.74 -0.33
N LYS A 126 -17.16 18.95 -0.70
CA LYS A 126 -18.18 19.52 0.20
C LYS A 126 -18.78 18.48 1.15
N THR A 127 -18.59 17.19 0.89
CA THR A 127 -19.16 16.08 1.66
C THR A 127 -18.13 15.38 2.56
N VAL A 128 -16.86 15.86 2.55
CA VAL A 128 -15.79 15.31 3.38
C VAL A 128 -15.35 16.36 4.42
N THR A 129 -15.40 15.97 5.67
CA THR A 129 -14.84 16.74 6.79
C THR A 129 -13.51 16.10 7.23
N LEU A 130 -12.47 16.88 7.41
CA LEU A 130 -11.17 16.42 7.92
C LEU A 130 -11.04 16.87 9.38
N SER A 131 -10.87 15.93 10.30
CA SER A 131 -10.67 16.18 11.74
C SER A 131 -9.24 15.76 12.14
N PRO A 132 -8.28 16.70 12.11
CA PRO A 132 -6.92 16.43 12.56
C PRO A 132 -6.83 16.35 14.08
N ARG A 133 -5.76 15.76 14.58
CA ARG A 133 -5.45 15.62 16.01
C ARG A 133 -6.53 14.88 16.82
N PHE A 134 -7.19 13.94 16.18
CA PHE A 134 -8.13 13.03 16.80
C PHE A 134 -7.44 11.66 17.00
N ASP A 135 -6.82 11.46 18.16
CA ASP A 135 -6.13 10.21 18.52
C ASP A 135 -7.14 9.22 19.11
N LEU A 136 -7.75 8.41 18.23
CA LEU A 136 -8.81 7.48 18.57
C LEU A 136 -8.29 6.37 19.51
N THR A 137 -8.94 6.18 20.65
CA THR A 137 -8.63 5.18 21.68
C THR A 137 -9.79 4.29 22.06
N GLY A 138 -11.03 4.67 21.71
CA GLY A 138 -12.22 3.92 22.05
C GLY A 138 -13.31 4.03 21.00
N VAL A 139 -14.18 3.03 20.99
CA VAL A 139 -15.38 2.97 20.15
C VAL A 139 -16.51 2.43 21.01
N GLU A 140 -17.62 3.15 21.07
CA GLU A 140 -18.87 2.69 21.69
C GLU A 140 -19.94 2.56 20.59
N GLU A 141 -20.60 1.42 20.53
CA GLU A 141 -21.66 1.16 19.56
C GLU A 141 -23.02 1.08 20.27
N THR A 142 -24.00 1.76 19.71
CA THR A 142 -25.41 1.68 20.08
C THR A 142 -26.24 1.08 18.96
N GLU A 143 -27.52 0.88 19.17
CA GLU A 143 -28.42 0.38 18.10
C GLU A 143 -28.46 1.30 16.87
N ARG A 144 -28.18 2.59 17.01
CA ARG A 144 -28.35 3.61 15.96
C ARG A 144 -27.08 4.27 15.49
N ARG A 145 -26.01 4.29 16.30
CA ARG A 145 -24.80 5.06 16.02
C ARG A 145 -23.54 4.42 16.61
N VAL A 146 -22.43 4.93 16.18
CA VAL A 146 -21.12 4.67 16.75
C VAL A 146 -20.51 5.97 17.25
N ASP A 147 -19.97 5.95 18.45
CA ASP A 147 -19.26 7.05 19.10
C ASP A 147 -17.76 6.68 19.07
N ALA A 148 -16.96 7.47 18.34
CA ALA A 148 -15.51 7.37 18.33
C ALA A 148 -14.93 8.29 19.40
N ILE A 149 -14.12 7.78 20.32
CA ILE A 149 -13.60 8.46 21.48
C ILE A 149 -12.09 8.67 21.32
N ALA A 150 -11.66 9.93 21.42
CA ALA A 150 -10.24 10.30 21.37
C ALA A 150 -9.60 10.27 22.76
N ALA A 151 -8.27 10.19 22.80
CA ALA A 151 -7.47 10.16 24.03
C ALA A 151 -7.67 11.42 24.93
N ASP A 152 -8.02 12.56 24.35
CA ASP A 152 -8.29 13.82 25.06
C ASP A 152 -9.75 14.01 25.47
N GLY A 153 -10.60 13.00 25.23
CA GLY A 153 -12.03 13.00 25.56
C GLY A 153 -12.94 13.61 24.50
N GLN A 154 -12.42 14.03 23.35
CA GLN A 154 -13.28 14.40 22.21
C GLN A 154 -14.09 13.19 21.76
N VAL A 155 -15.35 13.41 21.36
CA VAL A 155 -16.24 12.38 20.82
C VAL A 155 -16.74 12.81 19.45
N ALA A 156 -16.67 11.90 18.50
CA ALA A 156 -17.27 12.05 17.17
C ALA A 156 -18.33 10.95 16.99
N GLU A 157 -19.50 11.34 16.46
CA GLU A 157 -20.66 10.46 16.34
C GLU A 157 -21.07 10.30 14.88
N ALA A 158 -21.44 9.10 14.47
CA ALA A 158 -22.10 8.84 13.18
C ALA A 158 -22.85 7.49 13.18
N PRO A 159 -23.72 7.25 12.19
CA PRO A 159 -24.38 5.95 12.01
C PRO A 159 -23.43 4.76 11.85
N ALA A 160 -22.19 4.95 11.35
CA ALA A 160 -21.23 3.87 11.18
C ALA A 160 -19.78 4.36 11.14
N LEU A 161 -18.82 3.45 11.39
CA LEU A 161 -17.38 3.70 11.47
C LEU A 161 -16.60 2.77 10.53
N ILE A 162 -15.66 3.33 9.79
CA ILE A 162 -14.72 2.62 8.92
C ILE A 162 -13.33 2.73 9.53
N GLY A 163 -12.75 1.62 9.98
CA GLY A 163 -11.39 1.54 10.53
C GLY A 163 -10.36 1.43 9.41
N ALA A 164 -9.70 2.55 9.07
CA ALA A 164 -8.63 2.66 8.08
C ALA A 164 -7.29 3.09 8.74
N ASP A 165 -7.10 2.72 10.01
CA ASP A 165 -6.05 3.13 10.93
C ASP A 165 -4.76 2.30 10.83
N GLY A 166 -4.63 1.56 9.72
CA GLY A 166 -3.39 0.90 9.30
C GLY A 166 -3.06 -0.39 10.05
N ILE A 167 -1.81 -0.83 9.91
CA ILE A 167 -1.38 -2.14 10.42
C ILE A 167 -1.49 -2.26 11.94
N TRP A 168 -1.34 -1.15 12.67
CA TRP A 168 -1.45 -1.09 14.13
C TRP A 168 -2.86 -0.73 14.61
N SER A 169 -3.88 -1.06 13.83
CA SER A 169 -5.27 -0.67 14.03
C SER A 169 -5.78 -0.93 15.45
N GLU A 170 -6.21 0.16 16.10
CA GLU A 170 -6.93 0.14 17.38
C GLU A 170 -8.36 -0.38 17.17
N ILE A 171 -9.01 0.02 16.05
CA ILE A 171 -10.35 -0.48 15.72
C ILE A 171 -10.34 -2.01 15.60
N ARG A 172 -9.34 -2.59 14.92
CA ARG A 172 -9.20 -4.07 14.85
C ARG A 172 -9.05 -4.68 16.23
N ALA A 173 -8.26 -4.08 17.10
CA ALA A 173 -8.06 -4.60 18.46
C ALA A 173 -9.37 -4.62 19.25
N LEU A 174 -10.25 -3.64 19.05
CA LEU A 174 -11.55 -3.54 19.71
C LEU A 174 -12.55 -4.58 19.17
N ILE A 175 -12.73 -4.68 17.84
CA ILE A 175 -13.75 -5.55 17.25
C ILE A 175 -13.32 -7.01 17.05
N ALA A 176 -12.02 -7.27 17.04
CA ALA A 176 -11.44 -8.59 16.80
C ALA A 176 -10.27 -8.88 17.77
N PRO A 177 -10.49 -8.99 19.07
CA PRO A 177 -9.43 -9.10 20.09
C PRO A 177 -8.60 -10.40 19.99
N LYS A 178 -8.96 -11.35 19.13
CA LYS A 178 -8.16 -12.54 18.82
C LYS A 178 -7.17 -12.33 17.66
N ALA A 179 -7.32 -11.27 16.90
CA ALA A 179 -6.40 -10.94 15.81
C ALA A 179 -5.01 -10.56 16.37
N ARG A 180 -3.96 -11.05 15.73
CA ARG A 180 -2.56 -10.81 16.16
C ARG A 180 -1.67 -10.53 14.96
N LEU A 181 -0.81 -9.54 15.11
CA LEU A 181 0.32 -9.35 14.21
C LEU A 181 1.46 -10.26 14.62
N LEU A 182 1.95 -11.05 13.68
CA LEU A 182 3.10 -11.94 13.89
C LEU A 182 4.27 -11.40 13.06
N PHE A 183 5.40 -11.19 13.71
CA PHE A 183 6.65 -10.87 13.05
C PHE A 183 7.05 -12.01 12.10
N THR A 184 7.44 -11.67 10.87
CA THR A 184 7.77 -12.67 9.84
C THR A 184 9.22 -13.15 9.89
N GLY A 185 10.05 -12.55 10.74
CA GLY A 185 11.50 -12.74 10.73
C GLY A 185 12.22 -11.88 9.71
N ALA A 186 11.52 -11.01 8.97
CA ALA A 186 12.13 -10.15 7.96
C ALA A 186 11.96 -8.67 8.31
N THR A 187 12.98 -7.88 7.95
CA THR A 187 12.99 -6.41 8.09
C THR A 187 13.17 -5.75 6.72
N ALA A 188 12.46 -4.67 6.51
CA ALA A 188 12.61 -3.84 5.33
C ALA A 188 13.33 -2.54 5.69
N TRP A 189 14.24 -2.14 4.81
CA TRP A 189 15.11 -0.98 4.92
C TRP A 189 14.88 -0.08 3.72
N ARG A 190 14.81 1.22 3.93
CA ARG A 190 14.58 2.16 2.83
C ARG A 190 15.45 3.40 2.95
N THR A 191 15.73 3.97 1.78
CA THR A 191 16.37 5.26 1.62
C THR A 191 15.89 5.92 0.33
N LEU A 192 16.14 7.21 0.21
CA LEU A 192 16.00 7.99 -1.02
C LEU A 192 17.35 8.55 -1.43
N LEU A 193 17.67 8.48 -2.70
CA LEU A 193 18.92 8.98 -3.27
C LEU A 193 18.61 9.97 -4.42
N PRO A 194 19.36 11.08 -4.55
CA PRO A 194 19.32 11.92 -5.74
C PRO A 194 19.70 11.11 -6.98
N ARG A 195 18.81 11.00 -7.96
CA ARG A 195 19.04 10.14 -9.14
C ARG A 195 20.09 10.69 -10.08
N GLY A 196 20.26 12.00 -10.16
CA GLY A 196 21.26 12.64 -11.03
C GLY A 196 22.71 12.31 -10.72
N GLU A 197 23.00 11.74 -9.54
CA GLU A 197 24.33 11.32 -9.11
C GLU A 197 24.60 9.82 -9.32
N LEU A 198 23.62 9.11 -9.89
CA LEU A 198 23.68 7.66 -10.08
C LEU A 198 24.05 7.31 -11.51
N THR A 199 24.81 6.22 -11.66
CA THR A 199 25.23 5.66 -12.93
C THR A 199 24.53 4.32 -13.18
N HIS A 200 24.62 3.82 -14.40
CA HIS A 200 24.05 2.52 -14.77
C HIS A 200 24.44 1.41 -13.76
N PRO A 201 23.50 0.55 -13.34
CA PRO A 201 22.11 0.41 -13.82
C PRO A 201 21.06 1.24 -13.05
N PHE A 202 21.47 2.13 -12.14
CA PHE A 202 20.58 2.81 -11.20
C PHE A 202 19.93 4.09 -11.77
N ASP A 203 20.49 4.64 -12.85
CA ASP A 203 19.93 5.76 -13.63
C ASP A 203 18.85 5.34 -14.63
N ALA A 204 18.65 4.04 -14.84
CA ALA A 204 17.68 3.52 -15.80
C ALA A 204 16.24 3.90 -15.43
N PRO A 205 15.35 4.19 -16.43
CA PRO A 205 13.97 4.59 -16.18
C PRO A 205 13.04 3.38 -15.94
N VAL A 206 13.41 2.51 -15.01
CA VAL A 206 12.78 1.21 -14.76
C VAL A 206 12.59 0.97 -13.27
N VAL A 207 11.72 0.02 -12.94
CA VAL A 207 11.75 -0.66 -11.64
C VAL A 207 12.78 -1.76 -11.71
N SER A 208 13.67 -1.87 -10.74
CA SER A 208 14.63 -2.96 -10.66
C SER A 208 14.41 -3.79 -9.41
N VAL A 209 14.39 -5.10 -9.58
CA VAL A 209 14.28 -6.07 -8.48
C VAL A 209 15.46 -7.03 -8.54
N TRP A 210 16.23 -7.06 -7.48
CA TRP A 210 17.44 -7.87 -7.35
C TRP A 210 17.19 -9.01 -6.38
N PHE A 211 17.35 -10.23 -6.81
CA PHE A 211 17.12 -11.43 -6.01
C PHE A 211 18.43 -11.96 -5.42
N GLY A 212 18.43 -12.31 -4.15
CA GLY A 212 19.57 -12.92 -3.48
C GLY A 212 19.15 -13.87 -2.34
N PRO A 213 20.07 -14.69 -1.83
CA PRO A 213 19.80 -15.56 -0.69
C PRO A 213 19.38 -14.75 0.54
N ASN A 214 18.19 -15.03 1.09
CA ASN A 214 17.62 -14.38 2.28
C ASN A 214 17.51 -12.85 2.22
N THR A 215 17.78 -12.26 1.05
CA THR A 215 17.80 -10.80 0.84
C THR A 215 17.27 -10.48 -0.54
N HIS A 216 16.70 -9.28 -0.70
CA HIS A 216 16.45 -8.70 -2.02
C HIS A 216 16.54 -7.18 -1.95
N LEU A 217 16.74 -6.57 -3.11
CA LEU A 217 16.81 -5.14 -3.28
C LEU A 217 15.81 -4.71 -4.35
N VAL A 218 15.08 -3.65 -4.10
CA VAL A 218 14.18 -3.03 -5.08
C VAL A 218 14.52 -1.55 -5.17
N HIS A 219 14.61 -1.03 -6.39
CA HIS A 219 14.75 0.40 -6.57
C HIS A 219 13.96 0.89 -7.78
N TYR A 220 13.49 2.11 -7.72
CA TYR A 220 12.72 2.74 -8.78
C TYR A 220 12.69 4.26 -8.63
N PRO A 221 12.57 5.00 -9.75
CA PRO A 221 12.45 6.45 -9.74
C PRO A 221 11.14 6.91 -9.08
N VAL A 222 11.20 8.02 -8.35
CA VAL A 222 10.05 8.72 -7.75
C VAL A 222 10.18 10.22 -7.96
N ARG A 223 9.17 11.02 -7.61
CA ARG A 223 9.15 12.49 -7.76
C ARG A 223 9.50 12.95 -9.16
N GLY A 224 8.77 12.42 -10.16
CA GLY A 224 9.03 12.73 -11.56
C GLY A 224 10.41 12.24 -12.06
N GLY A 225 11.03 11.27 -11.37
CA GLY A 225 12.33 10.73 -11.71
C GLY A 225 13.54 11.46 -11.10
N LYS A 226 13.33 12.43 -10.23
CA LYS A 226 14.41 13.19 -9.57
C LYS A 226 15.12 12.38 -8.49
N GLU A 227 14.40 11.49 -7.82
CA GLU A 227 14.92 10.66 -6.74
C GLU A 227 14.78 9.17 -7.07
N LEU A 228 15.68 8.35 -6.55
CA LEU A 228 15.59 6.90 -6.55
C LEU A 228 15.17 6.42 -5.17
N ASN A 229 14.01 5.76 -5.10
CA ASN A 229 13.62 5.02 -3.91
C ASN A 229 14.34 3.67 -3.90
N VAL A 230 14.96 3.34 -2.79
CA VAL A 230 15.68 2.06 -2.59
C VAL A 230 15.10 1.35 -1.39
N VAL A 231 14.71 0.09 -1.57
CA VAL A 231 14.21 -0.79 -0.51
C VAL A 231 15.02 -2.07 -0.49
N ALA A 232 15.67 -2.35 0.62
CA ALA A 232 16.32 -3.62 0.88
C ALA A 232 15.50 -4.42 1.89
N VAL A 233 15.37 -5.73 1.69
CA VAL A 233 14.72 -6.62 2.66
C VAL A 233 15.71 -7.69 3.08
N ILE A 234 15.76 -7.96 4.39
CA ILE A 234 16.65 -8.92 5.02
C ILE A 234 15.81 -9.90 5.84
N GLU A 235 16.03 -11.20 5.68
CA GLU A 235 15.55 -12.24 6.60
C GLU A 235 16.50 -12.39 7.81
N GLY A 236 15.98 -12.76 8.97
CA GLY A 236 16.77 -12.95 10.19
C GLY A 236 16.95 -11.69 11.04
N GLY A 237 16.17 -10.63 10.79
CA GLY A 237 16.19 -9.42 11.61
C GLY A 237 15.52 -9.59 12.97
N SER A 238 15.76 -8.67 13.89
CA SER A 238 15.04 -8.57 15.17
C SER A 238 13.71 -7.87 15.04
N ASP A 239 12.73 -8.22 15.87
CA ASP A 239 11.45 -7.54 15.93
C ASP A 239 11.63 -6.13 16.52
N THR A 240 11.42 -5.12 15.69
CA THR A 240 11.44 -3.71 16.08
C THR A 240 10.08 -3.09 15.74
N ARG A 241 9.30 -2.75 16.75
CA ARG A 241 8.02 -2.07 16.55
C ARG A 241 8.24 -0.65 16.06
N GLY A 242 7.50 -0.23 15.03
CA GLY A 242 7.53 1.13 14.48
C GLY A 242 7.93 1.18 13.00
N TRP A 243 7.48 2.26 12.32
CA TRP A 243 7.61 2.41 10.87
C TRP A 243 8.85 3.19 10.40
N ASN A 244 9.60 3.79 11.31
CA ASN A 244 10.58 4.80 10.92
C ASN A 244 11.79 4.83 11.85
N GLN A 245 12.27 3.65 12.25
CA GLN A 245 13.47 3.57 13.09
C GLN A 245 14.72 3.81 12.26
N THR A 246 15.72 4.46 12.85
CA THR A 246 17.04 4.60 12.22
C THR A 246 17.70 3.23 12.24
N GLY A 247 18.06 2.72 11.05
CA GLY A 247 18.74 1.44 10.89
C GLY A 247 20.26 1.58 10.94
N ASP A 248 20.92 0.59 11.55
CA ASP A 248 22.39 0.48 11.48
C ASP A 248 22.81 -0.05 10.10
N ALA A 249 23.42 0.80 9.30
CA ALA A 249 23.94 0.43 7.97
C ALA A 249 24.97 -0.72 8.00
N GLY A 250 25.58 -1.02 9.17
CA GLY A 250 26.46 -2.17 9.35
C GLY A 250 25.73 -3.50 9.17
N VAL A 251 24.50 -3.61 9.70
CA VAL A 251 23.64 -4.79 9.52
C VAL A 251 23.33 -5.00 8.05
N LEU A 252 23.00 -3.92 7.34
CA LEU A 252 22.71 -3.97 5.91
C LEU A 252 23.93 -4.43 5.11
N ARG A 253 25.10 -3.81 5.34
CA ARG A 253 26.35 -4.19 4.68
C ARG A 253 26.71 -5.65 4.89
N ALA A 254 26.56 -6.17 6.10
CA ALA A 254 26.81 -7.57 6.42
C ALA A 254 25.88 -8.51 5.64
N ALA A 255 24.59 -8.21 5.58
CA ALA A 255 23.59 -9.01 4.86
C ALA A 255 23.82 -9.04 3.33
N PHE A 256 24.45 -8.01 2.77
CA PHE A 256 24.74 -7.87 1.34
C PHE A 256 26.22 -8.09 0.99
N ALA A 257 27.03 -8.67 1.88
CA ALA A 257 28.47 -8.81 1.69
C ALA A 257 28.86 -9.60 0.42
N ASP A 258 28.11 -10.65 0.11
CA ASP A 258 28.35 -11.54 -1.05
C ASP A 258 27.72 -11.02 -2.36
N TRP A 259 27.08 -9.85 -2.34
CA TRP A 259 26.42 -9.28 -3.51
C TRP A 259 27.44 -8.63 -4.45
N CYS A 260 27.02 -8.41 -5.71
CA CYS A 260 27.86 -7.75 -6.72
C CYS A 260 28.26 -6.32 -6.30
N THR A 261 29.32 -5.82 -6.89
CA THR A 261 29.90 -4.51 -6.55
C THR A 261 28.90 -3.38 -6.74
N GLU A 262 28.12 -3.42 -7.82
CA GLU A 262 27.13 -2.37 -8.14
C GLU A 262 26.11 -2.18 -7.00
N SER A 263 25.52 -3.28 -6.51
CA SER A 263 24.52 -3.21 -5.44
C SER A 263 25.13 -2.74 -4.12
N LYS A 264 26.36 -3.17 -3.78
CA LYS A 264 27.08 -2.70 -2.59
C LYS A 264 27.36 -1.21 -2.68
N THR A 265 27.86 -0.73 -3.81
CA THR A 265 28.08 0.71 -4.05
C THR A 265 26.80 1.53 -3.91
N LEU A 266 25.64 1.02 -4.38
CA LEU A 266 24.36 1.70 -4.18
C LEU A 266 24.02 1.82 -2.69
N LEU A 267 24.17 0.74 -1.93
CA LEU A 267 23.88 0.72 -0.49
C LEU A 267 24.77 1.67 0.29
N GLU A 268 26.05 1.82 -0.11
CA GLU A 268 27.02 2.71 0.51
C GLU A 268 26.74 4.19 0.23
N LYS A 269 26.12 4.52 -0.91
CA LYS A 269 25.75 5.90 -1.26
C LYS A 269 24.62 6.47 -0.37
N ALA A 270 23.90 5.60 0.35
CA ALA A 270 22.79 6.03 1.18
C ALA A 270 23.28 6.76 2.45
N PRO A 271 22.85 8.01 2.68
CA PRO A 271 23.29 8.80 3.84
C PRO A 271 22.70 8.25 5.15
N SER A 272 21.55 7.63 5.08
CA SER A 272 20.87 7.02 6.22
C SER A 272 19.84 5.98 5.75
N TRP A 273 19.51 5.08 6.64
CA TRP A 273 18.49 4.06 6.41
C TRP A 273 17.40 4.14 7.46
N ARG A 274 16.16 3.98 7.01
CA ARG A 274 15.01 3.75 7.88
C ARG A 274 14.60 2.30 7.76
N CYS A 275 14.32 1.64 8.90
CA CYS A 275 13.93 0.24 8.90
C CYS A 275 12.64 0.00 9.67
N TRP A 276 11.97 -1.09 9.34
CA TRP A 276 10.77 -1.60 10.02
C TRP A 276 10.67 -3.11 9.86
N SER A 277 10.05 -3.74 10.85
CA SER A 277 9.74 -5.17 10.82
C SER A 277 8.54 -5.46 9.93
N LEU A 278 8.57 -6.59 9.25
CA LEU A 278 7.45 -7.05 8.43
C LEU A 278 6.56 -8.00 9.23
N TYR A 279 5.26 -7.74 9.20
CA TYR A 279 4.27 -8.50 9.94
C TYR A 279 3.23 -9.12 9.03
N ARG A 280 2.66 -10.23 9.48
CA ARG A 280 1.44 -10.83 8.94
C ARG A 280 0.35 -10.81 9.99
N LEU A 281 -0.88 -10.65 9.58
CA LEU A 281 -2.03 -10.71 10.44
C LEU A 281 -2.58 -12.14 10.51
N THR A 282 -2.95 -12.58 11.70
CA THR A 282 -3.59 -13.88 11.93
C THR A 282 -4.77 -13.72 12.88
N GLY A 283 -5.70 -14.68 12.86
CA GLY A 283 -6.83 -14.70 13.79
C GLY A 283 -7.98 -13.74 13.49
N LEU A 284 -7.91 -12.93 12.44
CA LEU A 284 -9.01 -12.07 12.02
C LEU A 284 -10.03 -12.89 11.22
N GLN A 285 -11.15 -13.20 11.85
CA GLN A 285 -12.23 -13.99 11.25
C GLN A 285 -13.18 -13.14 10.42
N SER A 286 -13.56 -11.96 10.90
CA SER A 286 -14.41 -10.99 10.22
C SER A 286 -13.77 -9.61 10.25
N TRP A 287 -13.98 -8.83 9.18
CA TRP A 287 -13.60 -7.43 9.12
C TRP A 287 -14.67 -6.51 9.70
N THR A 288 -15.86 -7.04 9.91
CA THR A 288 -17.06 -6.30 10.29
C THR A 288 -17.58 -6.79 11.63
N SER A 289 -17.99 -5.86 12.48
CA SER A 289 -18.75 -6.08 13.70
C SER A 289 -19.80 -4.97 13.82
N GLY A 290 -21.10 -5.31 13.71
CA GLY A 290 -22.17 -4.33 13.76
C GLY A 290 -21.99 -3.17 12.77
N ARG A 291 -21.91 -1.96 13.30
CA ARG A 291 -21.76 -0.70 12.55
C ARG A 291 -20.30 -0.30 12.28
N VAL A 292 -19.36 -1.20 12.53
CA VAL A 292 -17.92 -0.98 12.34
C VAL A 292 -17.37 -1.96 11.31
N THR A 293 -16.56 -1.46 10.36
CA THR A 293 -15.82 -2.31 9.41
C THR A 293 -14.37 -1.86 9.25
N LEU A 294 -13.47 -2.76 8.87
CA LEU A 294 -12.06 -2.50 8.63
C LEU A 294 -11.76 -2.34 7.14
N LEU A 295 -10.73 -1.56 6.81
CA LEU A 295 -10.28 -1.28 5.44
C LEU A 295 -8.74 -1.27 5.35
N GLY A 296 -8.19 -1.81 4.26
CA GLY A 296 -6.76 -1.78 3.97
C GLY A 296 -5.94 -2.55 5.00
N ASP A 297 -4.79 -2.01 5.43
CA ASP A 297 -3.89 -2.68 6.38
C ASP A 297 -4.52 -2.95 7.76
N ALA A 298 -5.60 -2.27 8.12
CA ALA A 298 -6.37 -2.59 9.32
C ALA A 298 -7.03 -3.97 9.20
N ALA A 299 -7.48 -4.35 8.01
CA ALA A 299 -8.14 -5.63 7.72
C ALA A 299 -7.16 -6.72 7.23
N HIS A 300 -6.20 -6.37 6.37
CA HIS A 300 -5.38 -7.35 5.65
C HIS A 300 -3.98 -6.80 5.29
N PRO A 301 -3.12 -6.50 6.26
CA PRO A 301 -1.76 -6.07 5.96
C PRO A 301 -1.06 -7.13 5.11
N VAL A 302 -0.42 -6.68 4.02
CA VAL A 302 0.28 -7.57 3.08
C VAL A 302 1.77 -7.26 3.06
N LEU A 303 2.58 -8.30 2.84
CA LEU A 303 4.02 -8.14 2.68
C LEU A 303 4.34 -7.35 1.39
N PRO A 304 5.44 -6.60 1.33
CA PRO A 304 5.70 -5.65 0.24
C PRO A 304 6.11 -6.28 -1.10
N TYR A 305 6.26 -7.59 -1.18
CA TYR A 305 6.84 -8.29 -2.33
C TYR A 305 6.07 -8.17 -3.66
N LEU A 306 4.79 -7.79 -3.62
CA LEU A 306 3.98 -7.50 -4.82
C LEU A 306 3.62 -6.01 -4.96
N ALA A 307 4.06 -5.15 -4.03
CA ALA A 307 3.74 -3.73 -4.00
C ALA A 307 2.22 -3.43 -4.05
N GLN A 308 1.38 -4.23 -3.35
CA GLN A 308 -0.08 -4.16 -3.47
C GLN A 308 -0.81 -3.55 -2.26
N GLY A 309 -0.12 -3.18 -1.16
CA GLY A 309 -0.80 -2.69 0.04
C GLY A 309 -1.72 -1.49 -0.23
N ALA A 310 -1.19 -0.45 -0.87
CA ALA A 310 -2.00 0.72 -1.22
C ALA A 310 -3.05 0.43 -2.29
N ALA A 311 -2.71 -0.40 -3.29
CA ALA A 311 -3.66 -0.78 -4.34
C ALA A 311 -4.89 -1.50 -3.75
N LEU A 312 -4.67 -2.43 -2.81
CA LEU A 312 -5.76 -3.10 -2.10
C LEU A 312 -6.61 -2.13 -1.29
N ALA A 313 -6.01 -1.18 -0.57
CA ALA A 313 -6.74 -0.18 0.19
C ALA A 313 -7.59 0.74 -0.71
N ILE A 314 -7.09 1.09 -1.90
CA ILE A 314 -7.85 1.84 -2.92
C ILE A 314 -9.02 1.00 -3.46
N GLU A 315 -8.78 -0.27 -3.79
CA GLU A 315 -9.84 -1.19 -4.23
C GLU A 315 -10.92 -1.38 -3.15
N ASP A 316 -10.52 -1.51 -1.89
CA ASP A 316 -11.43 -1.65 -0.75
C ASP A 316 -12.31 -0.41 -0.60
N ALA A 317 -11.71 0.79 -0.64
CA ALA A 317 -12.40 2.05 -0.50
C ALA A 317 -13.51 2.22 -1.54
N VAL A 318 -13.20 1.93 -2.80
CA VAL A 318 -14.15 2.02 -3.91
C VAL A 318 -15.25 0.95 -3.78
N THR A 319 -14.90 -0.29 -3.41
CA THR A 319 -15.86 -1.37 -3.23
C THR A 319 -16.82 -1.08 -2.06
N LEU A 320 -16.28 -0.57 -0.95
CA LEU A 320 -17.08 -0.20 0.22
C LEU A 320 -18.10 0.90 -0.12
N ALA A 321 -17.65 1.97 -0.79
CA ALA A 321 -18.52 3.06 -1.19
C ALA A 321 -19.63 2.59 -2.14
N LYS A 322 -19.31 1.68 -3.08
CA LYS A 322 -20.32 1.06 -3.94
C LYS A 322 -21.35 0.26 -3.15
N CYS A 323 -20.92 -0.58 -2.21
CA CYS A 323 -21.85 -1.35 -1.37
C CYS A 323 -22.75 -0.41 -0.56
N LEU A 324 -22.21 0.66 0.01
CA LEU A 324 -23.01 1.63 0.76
C LEU A 324 -24.02 2.36 -0.13
N LYS A 325 -23.65 2.70 -1.37
CA LYS A 325 -24.61 3.26 -2.35
C LYS A 325 -25.73 2.26 -2.66
N GLU A 326 -25.38 1.01 -2.98
CA GLU A 326 -26.33 -0.07 -3.35
C GLU A 326 -27.37 -0.30 -2.26
N PHE A 327 -26.94 -0.32 -1.00
CA PHE A 327 -27.79 -0.50 0.16
C PHE A 327 -28.28 0.81 0.80
N LYS A 328 -28.29 1.92 0.03
CA LYS A 328 -28.84 3.23 0.44
C LYS A 328 -28.30 3.74 1.78
N GLY A 329 -27.04 3.48 2.06
CA GLY A 329 -26.37 3.89 3.28
C GLY A 329 -26.57 2.97 4.50
N ASP A 330 -27.28 1.86 4.36
CA ASP A 330 -27.42 0.88 5.44
C ASP A 330 -26.09 0.12 5.67
N ALA A 331 -25.33 0.53 6.67
CA ALA A 331 -24.05 -0.05 7.02
C ALA A 331 -24.16 -1.52 7.47
N LEU A 332 -25.23 -1.88 8.19
CA LEU A 332 -25.42 -3.25 8.68
C LEU A 332 -25.55 -4.27 7.55
N THR A 333 -26.08 -3.87 6.41
CA THR A 333 -26.16 -4.71 5.21
C THR A 333 -24.94 -4.53 4.30
N ALA A 334 -24.45 -3.30 4.11
CA ALA A 334 -23.37 -2.99 3.18
C ALA A 334 -21.99 -3.54 3.64
N PHE A 335 -21.67 -3.46 4.93
CA PHE A 335 -20.36 -3.88 5.44
C PHE A 335 -20.09 -5.37 5.28
N PRO A 336 -21.01 -6.30 5.65
CA PRO A 336 -20.81 -7.72 5.36
C PRO A 336 -20.68 -8.01 3.85
N ARG A 337 -21.40 -7.26 3.02
CA ARG A 337 -21.32 -7.41 1.56
C ARG A 337 -19.97 -6.97 1.01
N TYR A 338 -19.46 -5.84 1.50
CA TYR A 338 -18.11 -5.37 1.20
C TYR A 338 -17.06 -6.41 1.61
N GLU A 339 -17.11 -6.91 2.86
CA GLU A 339 -16.16 -7.94 3.33
C GLU A 339 -16.19 -9.17 2.42
N ALA A 340 -17.37 -9.68 2.09
CA ALA A 340 -17.55 -10.85 1.22
C ALA A 340 -16.93 -10.62 -0.18
N ALA A 341 -17.07 -9.41 -0.74
CA ALA A 341 -16.53 -9.06 -2.04
C ALA A 341 -14.99 -8.96 -2.04
N ARG A 342 -14.37 -8.54 -0.92
CA ARG A 342 -12.95 -8.20 -0.87
C ARG A 342 -12.06 -9.27 -0.25
N LYS A 343 -12.57 -10.03 0.71
CA LYS A 343 -11.78 -10.92 1.57
C LYS A 343 -10.98 -11.97 0.79
N GLN A 344 -11.61 -12.61 -0.20
CA GLN A 344 -10.94 -13.63 -1.01
C GLN A 344 -9.80 -13.03 -1.86
N ARG A 345 -10.01 -11.83 -2.43
CA ARG A 345 -8.98 -11.14 -3.23
C ARG A 345 -7.80 -10.71 -2.35
N ALA A 346 -8.06 -10.11 -1.20
CA ALA A 346 -7.02 -9.71 -0.25
C ALA A 346 -6.19 -10.93 0.22
N ALA A 347 -6.85 -12.03 0.58
CA ALA A 347 -6.20 -13.28 0.97
C ALA A 347 -5.30 -13.83 -0.17
N ARG A 348 -5.79 -13.82 -1.42
CA ARG A 348 -5.01 -14.26 -2.58
C ARG A 348 -3.77 -13.39 -2.81
N VAL A 349 -3.89 -12.07 -2.66
CA VAL A 349 -2.74 -11.16 -2.78
C VAL A 349 -1.74 -11.41 -1.66
N ALA A 350 -2.18 -11.57 -0.41
CA ALA A 350 -1.31 -11.87 0.73
C ALA A 350 -0.52 -13.17 0.52
N GLU A 351 -1.19 -14.26 0.13
CA GLU A 351 -0.57 -15.54 -0.18
C GLU A 351 0.45 -15.44 -1.33
N ARG A 352 0.07 -14.76 -2.41
CA ARG A 352 0.97 -14.58 -3.57
C ARG A 352 2.16 -13.70 -3.23
N SER A 353 1.98 -12.68 -2.40
CA SER A 353 3.07 -11.82 -1.92
C SER A 353 4.07 -12.64 -1.09
N GLU A 354 3.60 -13.46 -0.14
CA GLU A 354 4.48 -14.33 0.65
C GLU A 354 5.25 -15.33 -0.23
N ARG A 355 4.59 -15.95 -1.20
CA ARG A 355 5.26 -16.85 -2.16
C ARG A 355 6.31 -16.12 -3.00
N SER A 356 6.07 -14.85 -3.36
CA SER A 356 7.05 -14.05 -4.10
C SER A 356 8.30 -13.80 -3.27
N GLY A 357 8.19 -13.51 -1.97
CA GLY A 357 9.33 -13.40 -1.06
C GLY A 357 10.18 -14.67 -1.06
N LYS A 358 9.56 -15.85 -0.92
CA LYS A 358 10.27 -17.14 -0.98
C LYS A 358 11.01 -17.34 -2.32
N HIS A 359 10.42 -16.90 -3.45
CA HIS A 359 11.11 -16.95 -4.74
C HIS A 359 12.28 -15.97 -4.84
N TYR A 360 12.15 -14.77 -4.29
CA TYR A 360 13.23 -13.77 -4.31
C TYR A 360 14.45 -14.23 -3.52
N HIS A 361 14.22 -14.92 -2.40
CA HIS A 361 15.24 -15.32 -1.43
C HIS A 361 15.82 -16.74 -1.65
N MET A 362 15.50 -17.40 -2.78
CA MET A 362 16.06 -18.73 -3.09
C MET A 362 17.59 -18.73 -3.09
N ALA A 363 18.19 -19.77 -2.51
CA ALA A 363 19.63 -20.03 -2.44
C ALA A 363 20.03 -21.31 -3.17
N GLY A 364 21.33 -21.55 -3.32
CA GLY A 364 21.90 -22.80 -3.86
C GLY A 364 21.34 -23.20 -5.22
N ALA A 365 21.05 -24.48 -5.40
CA ALA A 365 20.54 -25.04 -6.66
C ALA A 365 19.19 -24.46 -7.09
N LEU A 366 18.31 -24.14 -6.13
CA LEU A 366 17.01 -23.52 -6.43
C LEU A 366 17.17 -22.12 -7.03
N ARG A 367 18.15 -21.32 -6.54
CA ARG A 367 18.50 -20.02 -7.13
C ARG A 367 18.92 -20.20 -8.60
N VAL A 368 19.80 -21.17 -8.89
CA VAL A 368 20.28 -21.44 -10.24
C VAL A 368 19.12 -21.82 -11.17
N ALA A 369 18.25 -22.73 -10.75
CA ALA A 369 17.09 -23.15 -11.51
C ALA A 369 16.11 -21.99 -11.76
N ARG A 370 15.82 -21.16 -10.75
CA ARG A 370 15.02 -19.94 -10.90
C ARG A 370 15.62 -18.98 -11.91
N ASN A 371 16.91 -18.72 -11.81
CA ASN A 371 17.62 -17.77 -12.68
C ASN A 371 17.58 -18.25 -14.14
N LEU A 372 17.80 -19.54 -14.36
CA LEU A 372 17.72 -20.15 -15.70
C LEU A 372 16.30 -20.01 -16.27
N MET A 373 15.28 -20.34 -15.47
CA MET A 373 13.87 -20.21 -15.89
C MET A 373 13.52 -18.76 -16.27
N LEU A 374 13.99 -17.76 -15.52
CA LEU A 374 13.70 -16.34 -15.79
C LEU A 374 14.35 -15.90 -17.11
N ARG A 375 15.59 -16.32 -17.38
CA ARG A 375 16.32 -15.93 -18.61
C ARG A 375 15.65 -16.40 -19.91
N TYR A 376 14.98 -17.54 -19.87
CA TYR A 376 14.36 -18.11 -21.07
C TYR A 376 12.86 -17.79 -21.20
N ARG A 377 12.27 -17.05 -20.26
CA ARG A 377 10.86 -16.65 -20.35
C ARG A 377 10.71 -15.27 -20.96
N PRO A 378 9.88 -15.12 -22.02
CA PRO A 378 9.50 -13.80 -22.53
C PRO A 378 8.85 -12.93 -21.45
N GLY A 379 9.17 -11.64 -21.44
CA GLY A 379 8.67 -10.68 -20.45
C GLY A 379 7.16 -10.56 -20.43
N GLU A 380 6.52 -10.63 -21.59
CA GLU A 380 5.06 -10.60 -21.74
C GLU A 380 4.39 -11.79 -21.04
N ARG A 381 5.02 -12.98 -21.10
CA ARG A 381 4.52 -14.17 -20.37
C ARG A 381 4.73 -14.03 -18.84
N LEU A 382 5.76 -13.31 -18.42
CA LEU A 382 5.95 -13.00 -17.01
C LEU A 382 4.90 -11.99 -16.55
N LEU A 383 4.61 -10.96 -17.34
CA LEU A 383 3.55 -9.98 -17.06
C LEU A 383 2.17 -10.67 -17.03
N GLY A 384 1.87 -11.58 -17.94
CA GLY A 384 0.62 -12.31 -17.99
C GLY A 384 0.26 -13.09 -16.70
N ARG A 385 1.26 -13.37 -15.84
CA ARG A 385 1.00 -13.94 -14.52
C ARG A 385 0.30 -12.98 -13.55
N PHE A 386 0.23 -11.69 -13.91
CA PHE A 386 -0.44 -10.64 -13.15
C PHE A 386 -1.79 -10.24 -13.75
N ASP A 387 -2.27 -10.91 -14.83
CA ASP A 387 -3.58 -10.63 -15.45
C ASP A 387 -4.72 -10.71 -14.41
N TRP A 388 -4.65 -11.67 -13.50
CA TRP A 388 -5.62 -11.80 -12.40
C TRP A 388 -5.58 -10.64 -11.41
N LEU A 389 -4.47 -9.87 -11.36
CA LEU A 389 -4.27 -8.74 -10.45
C LEU A 389 -4.61 -7.42 -11.11
N TYR A 390 -4.19 -7.23 -12.36
CA TYR A 390 -4.28 -5.98 -13.10
C TYR A 390 -5.50 -5.88 -14.02
N GLY A 391 -6.09 -7.03 -14.40
CA GLY A 391 -7.23 -7.08 -15.32
C GLY A 391 -8.54 -6.56 -14.72
N GLU A 392 -9.41 -6.06 -15.57
CA GLU A 392 -10.68 -5.42 -15.23
C GLU A 392 -11.73 -6.37 -14.59
N SER A 393 -11.68 -7.66 -14.97
CA SER A 393 -12.64 -8.68 -14.52
C SER A 393 -12.65 -8.95 -13.00
N ASN A 394 -11.73 -8.33 -12.26
CA ASN A 394 -11.59 -8.47 -10.81
C ASN A 394 -12.07 -7.24 -10.03
N GLU A 395 -12.60 -6.23 -10.72
CA GLU A 395 -13.13 -5.02 -10.11
C GLU A 395 -14.64 -5.11 -9.98
N VAL A 396 -15.15 -4.65 -8.86
CA VAL A 396 -16.56 -4.32 -8.75
C VAL A 396 -16.79 -3.14 -9.69
N ALA A 397 -17.50 -3.35 -10.81
CA ALA A 397 -17.79 -2.28 -11.75
C ALA A 397 -18.42 -1.10 -11.01
N LEU A 398 -17.87 0.09 -11.18
CA LEU A 398 -18.45 1.35 -10.75
C LEU A 398 -19.32 1.82 -11.92
N ASP A 399 -20.54 1.36 -12.00
CA ASP A 399 -21.56 1.92 -12.89
C ASP A 399 -22.29 3.06 -12.18
#